data_a31fc0dd7ea6472ad4e6c91cdf9b3a41
#
_entry.id   a31fc0dd7ea6472ad4e6c91cdf9b3a41
#
_cell.length_a   1.000
_cell.length_b   1.000
_cell.length_c   1.000
_cell.angle_alpha   90.00
_cell.angle_beta   90.00
_cell.angle_gamma   90.00
#
_symmetry.space_group_name_H-M   'P 1'
#
loop_
_entity.id
_entity.type
_entity.pdbx_description
1 polymer ?
#
loop_
_entity_poly.entity_id
_entity_poly.type
_entity_poly.pdbx_seq_one_letter_code
_entity_poly.pdbx_strand_id
1 'polypeptide(L)'
;KEYRQSFENRMEKGEIAKDQPEEIIACEVIWHKLNQMRGAALSTLEATDRRLEIHNRYRLDTRSIQSYNNHFELLVKDLKRWKKEKYRVVLMCASRTRGRRLAEDLLAEELSAFYSEDETRVTQPGEIMVTHGNVYRGYEYPMIRFAVISETDVFGKEKKKKHRKQRSYEGTRIGSFSDLNVGDYVVHENHGLGIY
;
A
#
# COMPACT_ATOMS: atom_id res chain seq x y z
N LYS A 1 -26.34 -9.85 -5.17
CA LYS A 1 -27.31 -10.83 -5.75
C LYS A 1 -27.03 -12.24 -5.27
N GLU A 2 -25.80 -12.76 -5.40
CA GLU A 2 -25.40 -14.11 -5.01
C GLU A 2 -25.67 -14.43 -3.54
N TYR A 3 -25.35 -13.50 -2.63
CA TYR A 3 -25.61 -13.71 -1.21
C TYR A 3 -27.10 -13.85 -0.89
N ARG A 4 -27.96 -13.00 -1.47
CA ARG A 4 -29.41 -13.05 -1.25
C ARG A 4 -29.99 -14.37 -1.77
N GLN A 5 -29.55 -14.82 -2.94
CA GLN A 5 -29.97 -16.07 -3.53
C GLN A 5 -29.49 -17.29 -2.73
N SER A 6 -28.24 -17.26 -2.24
CA SER A 6 -27.73 -18.31 -1.33
C SER A 6 -28.52 -18.36 -0.02
N PHE A 7 -28.87 -17.19 0.53
CA PHE A 7 -29.63 -17.08 1.75
C PHE A 7 -31.05 -17.63 1.58
N GLU A 8 -31.75 -17.26 0.50
CA GLU A 8 -33.09 -17.77 0.17
C GLU A 8 -33.09 -19.29 0.03
N ASN A 9 -32.11 -19.86 -0.68
CA ASN A 9 -31.95 -21.31 -0.83
C ASN A 9 -31.73 -22.04 0.51
N ARG A 10 -30.99 -21.44 1.42
CA ARG A 10 -30.74 -22.01 2.76
C ARG A 10 -31.95 -21.88 3.66
N MET A 11 -32.73 -20.83 3.51
CA MET A 11 -34.02 -20.68 4.21
C MET A 11 -35.05 -21.72 3.76
N GLU A 12 -35.15 -21.97 2.45
CA GLU A 12 -36.02 -22.99 1.89
C GLU A 12 -35.66 -24.40 2.38
N LYS A 13 -34.36 -24.66 2.58
CA LYS A 13 -33.86 -25.92 3.14
C LYS A 13 -34.00 -26.03 4.67
N GLY A 14 -34.49 -25.00 5.33
CA GLY A 14 -34.63 -24.98 6.81
C GLY A 14 -33.30 -24.89 7.55
N GLU A 15 -32.22 -24.53 6.88
CA GLU A 15 -30.88 -24.35 7.47
C GLU A 15 -30.74 -23.02 8.22
N ILE A 16 -31.63 -22.08 7.99
CA ILE A 16 -31.65 -20.73 8.57
C ILE A 16 -33.04 -20.46 9.15
N ALA A 17 -33.11 -19.87 10.34
CA ALA A 17 -34.37 -19.48 10.97
C ALA A 17 -35.05 -18.35 10.19
N LYS A 18 -36.39 -18.32 10.20
CA LYS A 18 -37.18 -17.35 9.41
C LYS A 18 -37.02 -15.90 9.83
N ASP A 19 -36.60 -15.64 11.07
CA ASP A 19 -36.33 -14.33 11.64
C ASP A 19 -34.91 -13.79 11.34
N GLN A 20 -33.99 -14.66 10.91
CA GLN A 20 -32.62 -14.28 10.58
C GLN A 20 -32.48 -13.24 9.44
N PRO A 21 -33.38 -13.14 8.44
CA PRO A 21 -33.32 -12.09 7.41
C PRO A 21 -33.40 -10.66 7.95
N GLU A 22 -34.05 -10.45 9.09
CA GLU A 22 -34.22 -9.13 9.69
C GLU A 22 -32.90 -8.55 10.24
N GLU A 23 -31.92 -9.42 10.50
CA GLU A 23 -30.57 -8.99 10.91
C GLU A 23 -29.71 -8.47 9.75
N ILE A 24 -30.15 -8.67 8.50
CA ILE A 24 -29.42 -8.27 7.30
C ILE A 24 -29.83 -6.88 6.88
N ILE A 25 -28.91 -5.93 7.03
CA ILE A 25 -29.14 -4.57 6.54
C ILE A 25 -29.20 -4.56 5.02
N ALA A 26 -30.32 -4.10 4.47
CA ALA A 26 -30.47 -3.96 3.02
C ALA A 26 -29.45 -2.96 2.46
N CYS A 27 -28.93 -3.26 1.25
CA CYS A 27 -27.92 -2.39 0.63
C CYS A 27 -28.39 -0.95 0.45
N GLU A 28 -29.68 -0.75 0.19
CA GLU A 28 -30.31 0.55 0.02
C GLU A 28 -30.20 1.41 1.31
N VAL A 29 -30.38 0.77 2.47
CA VAL A 29 -30.21 1.44 3.77
C VAL A 29 -28.76 1.85 3.99
N ILE A 30 -27.82 1.01 3.59
CA ILE A 30 -26.36 1.32 3.68
C ILE A 30 -26.04 2.53 2.81
N TRP A 31 -26.51 2.52 1.54
CA TRP A 31 -26.25 3.64 0.62
C TRP A 31 -26.90 4.93 1.12
N HIS A 32 -28.12 4.86 1.65
CA HIS A 32 -28.78 6.01 2.24
C HIS A 32 -27.97 6.60 3.41
N LYS A 33 -27.48 5.74 4.32
CA LYS A 33 -26.62 6.18 5.43
C LYS A 33 -25.30 6.78 4.94
N LEU A 34 -24.66 6.17 3.92
CA LEU A 34 -23.42 6.70 3.35
C LEU A 34 -23.60 8.10 2.75
N ASN A 35 -24.74 8.35 2.08
CA ASN A 35 -25.05 9.66 1.51
C ASN A 35 -25.31 10.73 2.57
N GLN A 36 -25.67 10.35 3.78
CA GLN A 36 -25.82 11.28 4.93
C GLN A 36 -24.49 11.59 5.63
N MET A 37 -23.44 10.81 5.36
CA MET A 37 -22.13 10.99 5.98
C MET A 37 -21.25 11.92 5.13
N ARG A 38 -20.36 12.65 5.81
CA ARG A 38 -19.26 13.33 5.11
C ARG A 38 -18.23 12.29 4.70
N GLY A 39 -17.91 12.22 3.42
CA GLY A 39 -16.99 11.24 2.89
C GLY A 39 -16.33 11.69 1.59
N ALA A 40 -15.33 10.94 1.16
CA ALA A 40 -14.70 11.10 -0.14
C ALA A 40 -14.66 9.74 -0.85
N ALA A 41 -15.07 9.69 -2.11
CA ALA A 41 -14.92 8.53 -2.97
C ALA A 41 -13.68 8.71 -3.84
N LEU A 42 -12.76 7.74 -3.79
CA LEU A 42 -11.54 7.73 -4.59
C LEU A 42 -11.67 6.64 -5.66
N SER A 43 -11.38 7.00 -6.90
CA SER A 43 -11.37 6.05 -8.01
C SER A 43 -10.20 6.32 -8.95
N THR A 44 -9.60 5.29 -9.50
CA THR A 44 -8.51 5.39 -10.50
C THR A 44 -9.04 5.66 -11.91
N LEU A 45 -10.28 5.30 -12.17
CA LEU A 45 -11.00 5.56 -13.41
C LEU A 45 -12.24 6.40 -13.13
N GLU A 46 -12.72 7.11 -14.13
CA GLU A 46 -14.00 7.81 -14.00
C GLU A 46 -15.11 6.78 -13.78
N ALA A 47 -15.40 6.54 -12.51
CA ALA A 47 -16.54 5.71 -12.11
C ALA A 47 -17.69 6.62 -11.69
N THR A 48 -18.85 6.42 -12.31
CA THR A 48 -20.07 7.08 -11.90
C THR A 48 -20.94 6.07 -11.20
N ASP A 49 -20.84 5.99 -9.89
CA ASP A 49 -21.82 5.20 -9.12
C ASP A 49 -23.02 6.09 -8.83
N ARG A 50 -24.16 5.76 -9.46
CA ARG A 50 -25.41 6.52 -9.31
C ARG A 50 -26.00 6.43 -7.90
N ARG A 51 -25.50 5.56 -7.05
CA ARG A 51 -25.97 5.38 -5.68
C ARG A 51 -25.32 6.35 -4.70
N LEU A 52 -24.22 7.01 -5.10
CA LEU A 52 -23.53 8.03 -4.31
C LEU A 52 -23.89 9.42 -4.80
N GLU A 53 -24.37 10.27 -3.89
CA GLU A 53 -24.60 11.69 -4.13
C GLU A 53 -23.28 12.44 -4.05
N ILE A 54 -22.68 12.71 -5.21
CA ILE A 54 -21.39 13.38 -5.32
C ILE A 54 -21.64 14.87 -5.56
N HIS A 55 -21.37 15.71 -4.56
CA HIS A 55 -21.52 17.16 -4.64
C HIS A 55 -20.37 17.84 -5.37
N ASN A 56 -19.14 17.38 -5.16
CA ASN A 56 -17.94 17.93 -5.79
C ASN A 56 -17.08 16.82 -6.37
N ARG A 57 -16.53 17.07 -7.55
CA ARG A 57 -15.63 16.14 -8.22
C ARG A 57 -14.31 16.82 -8.53
N TYR A 58 -13.23 16.22 -8.12
CA TYR A 58 -11.87 16.69 -8.36
C TYR A 58 -11.11 15.64 -9.17
N ARG A 59 -10.43 16.10 -10.21
CA ARG A 59 -9.50 15.27 -10.96
C ARG A 59 -8.07 15.58 -10.51
N LEU A 60 -7.38 14.57 -10.00
CA LEU A 60 -5.97 14.68 -9.62
C LEU A 60 -5.13 14.00 -10.70
N ASP A 61 -4.31 14.79 -11.42
CA ASP A 61 -3.35 14.25 -12.37
C ASP A 61 -2.09 13.83 -11.60
N THR A 62 -1.91 12.51 -11.46
CA THR A 62 -0.80 11.91 -10.73
C THR A 62 0.07 11.11 -11.68
N ARG A 63 1.40 11.22 -11.52
CA ARG A 63 2.37 10.41 -12.23
C ARG A 63 3.19 9.59 -11.25
N SER A 64 3.50 8.35 -11.62
CA SER A 64 4.44 7.53 -10.86
C SER A 64 5.86 8.01 -11.09
N ILE A 65 6.67 8.03 -10.04
CA ILE A 65 8.10 8.29 -10.15
C ILE A 65 8.80 7.00 -10.60
N GLN A 66 9.79 7.15 -11.47
CA GLN A 66 10.64 6.03 -11.87
C GLN A 66 11.53 5.58 -10.71
N SER A 67 11.83 4.28 -10.64
CA SER A 67 12.82 3.77 -9.71
C SER A 67 14.24 4.08 -10.19
N TYR A 68 15.02 4.68 -9.31
CA TYR A 68 16.42 5.01 -9.59
C TYR A 68 17.37 3.84 -9.35
N ASN A 69 16.98 2.85 -8.51
CA ASN A 69 17.74 1.60 -8.26
C ASN A 69 19.22 1.84 -7.96
N ASN A 70 19.53 2.72 -7.05
CA ASN A 70 20.88 3.19 -6.69
C ASN A 70 21.63 4.01 -7.77
N HIS A 71 20.98 4.37 -8.87
CA HIS A 71 21.58 5.31 -9.82
C HIS A 71 21.40 6.74 -9.33
N PHE A 72 22.26 7.16 -8.41
CA PHE A 72 22.20 8.46 -7.74
C PHE A 72 22.27 9.63 -8.74
N GLU A 73 23.05 9.50 -9.81
CA GLU A 73 23.16 10.51 -10.86
C GLU A 73 21.82 10.81 -11.55
N LEU A 74 20.98 9.79 -11.76
CA LEU A 74 19.66 9.96 -12.35
C LEU A 74 18.72 10.70 -11.40
N LEU A 75 18.79 10.39 -10.11
CA LEU A 75 18.05 11.12 -9.08
C LEU A 75 18.45 12.59 -9.07
N VAL A 76 19.76 12.87 -9.02
CA VAL A 76 20.30 14.24 -9.03
C VAL A 76 19.85 15.01 -10.26
N LYS A 77 19.87 14.39 -11.44
CA LYS A 77 19.40 14.99 -12.71
C LYS A 77 17.92 15.39 -12.61
N ASP A 78 17.06 14.51 -12.13
CA ASP A 78 15.63 14.81 -11.97
C ASP A 78 15.39 15.88 -10.91
N LEU A 79 16.10 15.83 -9.78
CA LEU A 79 16.02 16.85 -8.74
C LEU A 79 16.49 18.23 -9.24
N LYS A 80 17.55 18.31 -10.03
CA LYS A 80 18.00 19.57 -10.68
C LYS A 80 16.92 20.13 -11.63
N ARG A 81 16.26 19.26 -12.40
CA ARG A 81 15.13 19.64 -13.25
C ARG A 81 13.98 20.19 -12.40
N TRP A 82 13.53 19.47 -11.40
CA TRP A 82 12.44 19.88 -10.52
C TRP A 82 12.75 21.17 -9.75
N LYS A 83 13.98 21.35 -9.29
CA LYS A 83 14.43 22.61 -8.67
C LYS A 83 14.27 23.78 -9.64
N LYS A 84 14.69 23.63 -10.91
CA LYS A 84 14.52 24.64 -11.97
C LYS A 84 13.04 24.94 -12.25
N GLU A 85 12.21 23.91 -12.26
CA GLU A 85 10.75 24.02 -12.47
C GLU A 85 9.99 24.47 -11.22
N LYS A 86 10.69 24.79 -10.12
CA LYS A 86 10.11 25.24 -8.84
C LYS A 86 9.18 24.22 -8.19
N TYR A 87 9.48 22.94 -8.34
CA TYR A 87 8.80 21.90 -7.58
C TYR A 87 9.15 21.97 -6.10
N ARG A 88 8.21 21.53 -5.29
CA ARG A 88 8.43 21.17 -3.89
C ARG A 88 8.63 19.66 -3.85
N VAL A 89 9.81 19.23 -3.40
CA VAL A 89 10.16 17.81 -3.42
C VAL A 89 10.36 17.32 -1.99
N VAL A 90 9.76 16.17 -1.68
CA VAL A 90 9.91 15.50 -0.40
C VAL A 90 10.46 14.09 -0.64
N LEU A 91 11.61 13.77 -0.04
CA LEU A 91 12.16 12.42 -0.01
C LEU A 91 11.86 11.79 1.36
N MET A 92 11.21 10.64 1.35
CA MET A 92 10.85 9.91 2.56
C MET A 92 11.78 8.72 2.77
N CYS A 93 12.47 8.71 3.90
CA CYS A 93 13.38 7.64 4.31
C CYS A 93 12.86 6.95 5.57
N ALA A 94 12.86 5.62 5.59
CA ALA A 94 12.45 4.83 6.76
C ALA A 94 13.46 4.90 7.92
N SER A 95 14.71 5.32 7.64
CA SER A 95 15.77 5.52 8.63
C SER A 95 16.16 6.99 8.72
N ARG A 96 16.14 7.55 9.94
CA ARG A 96 16.58 8.92 10.21
C ARG A 96 18.03 9.15 9.80
N THR A 97 18.92 8.20 10.10
CA THR A 97 20.34 8.27 9.75
C THR A 97 20.55 8.29 8.25
N ARG A 98 19.85 7.43 7.51
CA ARG A 98 19.91 7.43 6.03
C ARG A 98 19.36 8.73 5.46
N GLY A 99 18.27 9.26 6.02
CA GLY A 99 17.69 10.52 5.57
C GLY A 99 18.63 11.70 5.72
N ARG A 100 19.30 11.82 6.87
CA ARG A 100 20.31 12.87 7.10
C ARG A 100 21.46 12.77 6.12
N ARG A 101 22.00 11.57 5.95
CA ARG A 101 23.09 11.32 5.00
C ARG A 101 22.67 11.64 3.57
N LEU A 102 21.48 11.23 3.16
CA LEU A 102 20.96 11.55 1.82
C LEU A 102 20.85 13.07 1.62
N ALA A 103 20.41 13.82 2.63
CA ALA A 103 20.34 15.29 2.54
C ALA A 103 21.74 15.92 2.39
N GLU A 104 22.74 15.40 3.09
CA GLU A 104 24.15 15.83 2.97
C GLU A 104 24.70 15.52 1.58
N ASP A 105 24.47 14.30 1.07
CA ASP A 105 24.91 13.88 -0.27
C ASP A 105 24.28 14.77 -1.36
N LEU A 106 22.98 15.09 -1.23
CA LEU A 106 22.28 15.97 -2.16
C LEU A 106 22.76 17.44 -2.06
N LEU A 107 23.12 17.90 -0.86
CA LEU A 107 23.67 19.22 -0.66
C LEU A 107 25.04 19.36 -1.34
N ALA A 108 25.87 18.31 -1.29
CA ALA A 108 27.15 18.25 -2.01
C ALA A 108 27.00 18.36 -3.54
N GLU A 109 25.84 17.98 -4.09
CA GLU A 109 25.48 18.11 -5.50
C GLU A 109 24.89 19.50 -5.86
N GLU A 110 25.06 20.50 -5.00
CA GLU A 110 24.55 21.87 -5.15
C GLU A 110 23.01 21.95 -5.18
N LEU A 111 22.35 20.96 -4.64
CA LEU A 111 20.91 20.96 -4.44
C LEU A 111 20.56 21.63 -3.11
N SER A 112 19.47 22.39 -3.10
CA SER A 112 18.96 23.02 -1.86
C SER A 112 18.20 21.95 -1.03
N ALA A 113 18.92 20.92 -0.59
CA ALA A 113 18.38 19.82 0.18
C ALA A 113 18.64 20.01 1.67
N PHE A 114 17.67 19.63 2.50
CA PHE A 114 17.81 19.66 3.97
C PHE A 114 17.00 18.53 4.60
N TYR A 115 17.41 18.12 5.79
CA TYR A 115 16.66 17.14 6.58
C TYR A 115 15.79 17.83 7.62
N SER A 116 14.53 17.42 7.73
CA SER A 116 13.59 17.93 8.75
C SER A 116 12.68 16.81 9.25
N GLU A 117 12.43 16.80 10.56
CA GLU A 117 11.40 15.97 11.21
C GLU A 117 10.20 16.82 11.68
N ASP A 118 10.20 18.10 11.38
CA ASP A 118 9.12 19.01 11.73
C ASP A 118 7.94 18.78 10.78
N GLU A 119 6.86 18.16 11.28
CA GLU A 119 5.63 17.85 10.53
C GLU A 119 4.88 19.11 10.09
N THR A 120 5.14 20.25 10.72
CA THR A 120 4.52 21.54 10.38
C THR A 120 5.26 22.26 9.26
N ARG A 121 6.46 21.82 8.92
CA ARG A 121 7.30 22.44 7.89
C ARG A 121 6.74 22.23 6.50
N VAL A 122 6.36 23.32 5.85
CA VAL A 122 5.94 23.31 4.45
C VAL A 122 7.14 23.57 3.56
N THR A 123 7.43 22.64 2.65
CA THR A 123 8.50 22.75 1.66
C THR A 123 8.19 23.89 0.68
N GLN A 124 9.13 24.80 0.46
CA GLN A 124 8.98 25.93 -0.45
C GLN A 124 9.29 25.54 -1.92
N PRO A 125 8.82 26.32 -2.91
CA PRO A 125 9.12 26.07 -4.31
C PRO A 125 10.62 26.03 -4.61
N GLY A 126 11.10 24.93 -5.13
CA GLY A 126 12.53 24.69 -5.43
C GLY A 126 13.33 24.11 -4.27
N GLU A 127 12.74 23.90 -3.09
CA GLU A 127 13.35 23.17 -1.98
C GLU A 127 13.18 21.66 -2.12
N ILE A 128 14.14 20.95 -1.56
CA ILE A 128 14.15 19.49 -1.47
C ILE A 128 14.25 19.13 0.01
N MET A 129 13.15 18.66 0.58
CA MET A 129 13.12 18.22 1.97
C MET A 129 13.31 16.71 2.04
N VAL A 130 14.22 16.26 2.88
CA VAL A 130 14.34 14.85 3.27
C VAL A 130 13.75 14.69 4.65
N THR A 131 12.87 13.72 4.83
CA THR A 131 12.22 13.50 6.12
C THR A 131 12.14 12.01 6.47
N HIS A 132 11.88 11.73 7.76
CA HIS A 132 11.59 10.39 8.22
C HIS A 132 10.14 10.04 7.90
N GLY A 133 9.93 8.90 7.27
CA GLY A 133 8.62 8.40 6.94
C GLY A 133 8.69 7.24 5.94
N ASN A 134 7.54 6.67 5.64
CA ASN A 134 7.44 5.59 4.69
C ASN A 134 6.28 5.81 3.75
N VAL A 135 6.57 5.81 2.47
CA VAL A 135 5.59 5.77 1.39
C VAL A 135 5.94 4.57 0.50
N TYR A 136 4.93 3.82 0.10
CA TYR A 136 5.14 2.58 -0.66
C TYR A 136 5.81 2.83 -2.01
N ARG A 137 5.44 3.93 -2.69
CA ARG A 137 5.97 4.35 -3.98
C ARG A 137 5.84 5.86 -4.11
N GLY A 138 6.83 6.50 -4.70
CA GLY A 138 6.81 7.92 -4.98
C GLY A 138 5.80 8.30 -6.06
N TYR A 139 5.39 9.55 -6.03
CA TYR A 139 4.42 10.12 -6.95
C TYR A 139 4.69 11.60 -7.21
N GLU A 140 4.24 12.08 -8.34
CA GLU A 140 4.31 13.47 -8.78
C GLU A 140 2.92 14.02 -9.05
N TYR A 141 2.67 15.24 -8.58
CA TYR A 141 1.50 16.06 -8.93
C TYR A 141 1.96 17.25 -9.79
N PRO A 142 1.98 17.14 -11.13
CA PRO A 142 2.50 18.21 -11.99
C PRO A 142 1.74 19.53 -11.86
N MET A 143 0.43 19.47 -11.69
CA MET A 143 -0.45 20.63 -11.58
C MET A 143 -0.07 21.57 -10.43
N ILE A 144 0.40 21.02 -9.32
CA ILE A 144 0.80 21.79 -8.12
C ILE A 144 2.32 21.79 -7.91
N ARG A 145 3.07 21.24 -8.84
CA ARG A 145 4.54 21.11 -8.79
C ARG A 145 5.03 20.51 -7.48
N PHE A 146 4.49 19.35 -7.16
CA PHE A 146 4.82 18.63 -5.95
C PHE A 146 5.21 17.19 -6.27
N ALA A 147 6.31 16.71 -5.68
CA ALA A 147 6.77 15.34 -5.85
C ALA A 147 7.16 14.73 -4.50
N VAL A 148 6.81 13.47 -4.31
CA VAL A 148 7.24 12.65 -3.17
C VAL A 148 8.01 11.46 -3.72
N ILE A 149 9.22 11.25 -3.20
CA ILE A 149 10.10 10.13 -3.59
C ILE A 149 10.25 9.22 -2.38
N SER A 150 10.06 7.92 -2.57
CA SER A 150 10.26 6.95 -1.51
C SER A 150 11.70 6.46 -1.44
N GLU A 151 12.13 5.97 -0.28
CA GLU A 151 13.43 5.30 -0.13
C GLU A 151 13.58 4.13 -1.11
N THR A 152 12.48 3.41 -1.38
CA THR A 152 12.48 2.29 -2.33
C THR A 152 12.64 2.73 -3.79
N ASP A 153 12.24 3.95 -4.14
CA ASP A 153 12.51 4.50 -5.48
C ASP A 153 13.98 4.87 -5.64
N VAL A 154 14.61 5.38 -4.59
CA VAL A 154 16.03 5.76 -4.60
C VAL A 154 16.94 4.54 -4.63
N PHE A 155 16.77 3.64 -3.67
CA PHE A 155 17.70 2.54 -3.40
C PHE A 155 17.23 1.18 -3.98
N GLY A 156 16.03 1.12 -4.53
CA GLY A 156 15.41 -0.15 -4.93
C GLY A 156 14.85 -0.93 -3.75
N LYS A 157 14.10 -1.96 -4.04
CA LYS A 157 13.60 -2.88 -2.99
C LYS A 157 14.78 -3.69 -2.48
N GLU A 158 15.15 -3.53 -1.23
CA GLU A 158 15.99 -4.52 -0.55
C GLU A 158 15.30 -5.88 -0.72
N LYS A 159 15.89 -6.77 -1.49
CA LYS A 159 15.50 -8.17 -1.48
C LYS A 159 15.78 -8.64 -0.06
N LYS A 160 14.79 -8.58 0.83
CA LYS A 160 14.87 -9.34 2.09
C LYS A 160 15.14 -10.77 1.63
N LYS A 161 16.39 -11.20 1.70
CA LYS A 161 16.71 -12.61 1.67
C LYS A 161 15.87 -13.19 2.80
N LYS A 162 14.71 -13.74 2.46
CA LYS A 162 14.04 -14.66 3.37
C LYS A 162 15.08 -15.74 3.57
N HIS A 163 15.83 -15.65 4.65
CA HIS A 163 16.47 -16.80 5.24
C HIS A 163 15.31 -17.70 5.63
N ARG A 164 14.80 -18.40 4.64
CA ARG A 164 14.05 -19.61 4.84
C ARG A 164 15.08 -20.51 5.50
N LYS A 165 15.12 -20.50 6.86
CA LYS A 165 15.77 -21.57 7.59
C LYS A 165 15.08 -22.82 7.05
N GLN A 166 15.76 -23.48 6.11
CA GLN A 166 15.42 -24.84 5.75
C GLN A 166 15.62 -25.63 7.04
N ARG A 167 14.55 -25.75 7.83
CA ARG A 167 14.49 -26.79 8.82
C ARG A 167 14.50 -28.05 7.99
N SER A 168 15.65 -28.71 7.89
CA SER A 168 15.75 -30.04 7.37
C SER A 168 14.99 -30.91 8.36
N TYR A 169 13.77 -31.24 8.03
CA TYR A 169 13.05 -32.29 8.71
C TYR A 169 13.51 -33.61 8.06
N GLU A 170 14.14 -34.45 8.83
CA GLU A 170 14.35 -35.84 8.44
C GLU A 170 12.99 -36.56 8.51
N GLY A 171 12.24 -36.47 7.43
CA GLY A 171 10.94 -37.07 7.31
C GLY A 171 10.75 -37.63 5.90
N THR A 172 10.08 -38.78 5.81
CA THR A 172 9.72 -39.39 4.52
C THR A 172 8.49 -38.68 3.96
N ARG A 173 8.54 -38.36 2.67
CA ARG A 173 7.41 -37.76 1.98
C ARG A 173 6.28 -38.76 1.84
N ILE A 174 5.10 -38.44 2.36
CA ILE A 174 3.94 -39.33 2.29
C ILE A 174 3.43 -39.37 0.86
N GLY A 175 3.37 -40.54 0.25
CA GLY A 175 2.88 -40.73 -1.12
C GLY A 175 1.36 -40.88 -1.21
N SER A 176 0.75 -41.47 -0.17
CA SER A 176 -0.69 -41.69 -0.09
C SER A 176 -1.19 -41.52 1.34
N PHE A 177 -2.42 -41.06 1.50
CA PHE A 177 -3.10 -40.98 2.81
C PHE A 177 -3.29 -42.37 3.47
N SER A 178 -3.30 -43.43 2.67
CA SER A 178 -3.35 -44.82 3.18
C SER A 178 -2.11 -45.25 3.97
N ASP A 179 -1.03 -44.51 3.88
CA ASP A 179 0.22 -44.80 4.58
C ASP A 179 0.25 -44.23 6.01
N LEU A 180 -0.80 -43.50 6.42
CA LEU A 180 -0.93 -42.88 7.73
C LEU A 180 -1.76 -43.71 8.67
N ASN A 181 -1.30 -43.86 9.92
CA ASN A 181 -2.04 -44.47 11.01
C ASN A 181 -2.47 -43.37 12.00
N VAL A 182 -3.59 -43.57 12.66
CA VAL A 182 -4.03 -42.70 13.73
C VAL A 182 -2.99 -42.62 14.84
N GLY A 183 -2.49 -41.44 15.12
CA GLY A 183 -1.42 -41.20 16.10
C GLY A 183 -0.05 -40.86 15.46
N ASP A 184 0.10 -40.95 14.17
CA ASP A 184 1.34 -40.59 13.48
C ASP A 184 1.59 -39.06 13.52
N TYR A 185 2.86 -38.70 13.74
CA TYR A 185 3.25 -37.27 13.64
C TYR A 185 3.44 -36.89 12.19
N VAL A 186 2.65 -35.93 11.74
CA VAL A 186 2.69 -35.41 10.38
C VAL A 186 3.05 -33.92 10.36
N VAL A 187 3.77 -33.49 9.34
CA VAL A 187 4.11 -32.08 9.13
C VAL A 187 3.31 -31.56 7.93
N HIS A 188 2.39 -30.65 8.20
CA HIS A 188 1.65 -29.95 7.16
C HIS A 188 2.45 -28.74 6.68
N GLU A 189 2.50 -28.51 5.36
CA GLU A 189 3.30 -27.43 4.76
C GLU A 189 2.97 -26.05 5.32
N ASN A 190 1.69 -25.79 5.58
CA ASN A 190 1.21 -24.47 6.04
C ASN A 190 0.90 -24.42 7.55
N HIS A 191 0.60 -25.57 8.19
CA HIS A 191 0.13 -25.60 9.58
C HIS A 191 1.16 -26.18 10.56
N GLY A 192 2.24 -26.76 10.05
CA GLY A 192 3.32 -27.30 10.88
C GLY A 192 3.04 -28.72 11.39
N LEU A 193 3.60 -29.06 12.54
CA LEU A 193 3.52 -30.39 13.15
C LEU A 193 2.13 -30.66 13.73
N GLY A 194 1.56 -31.80 13.40
CA GLY A 194 0.30 -32.32 13.94
C GLY A 194 0.33 -33.83 14.16
N ILE A 195 -0.72 -34.35 14.74
CA ILE A 195 -0.96 -35.79 14.90
C ILE A 195 -2.14 -36.14 13.99
N TYR A 196 -1.98 -37.20 13.19
CA TYR A 196 -3.03 -37.70 12.30
C TYR A 196 -4.09 -38.49 13.06
#